data_ab6a4702f807721008aea2b258a7a08a
#
_entry.id   ab6a4702f807721008aea2b258a7a08a
#
_cell.length_a   1.000
_cell.length_b   1.000
_cell.length_c   1.000
_cell.angle_alpha   90.00
_cell.angle_beta   90.00
_cell.angle_gamma   90.00
#
_symmetry.space_group_name_H-M   'P 1'
#
loop_
_entity.id
_entity.type
_entity.pdbx_description
1 polymer ?
#
loop_
_entity_poly.entity_id
_entity_poly.type
_entity_poly.pdbx_seq_one_letter_code
_entity_poly.pdbx_strand_id
1 'polypeptide(L)'
;LAVSSIDSFDLAVWSSSQVKSRVQTALEEMYGGAGGQVQETAAATFDAATVLQQVRADQPGAPETYPDSTWGRGLSEIARLAKADVGVEVACIDIGDWDMHAGLGAATDEQAWFSRRARDFAEGLAAFRTDLGDRWATTTVVTMSEFGRRVAENGSAGTDHGQGNTMFVLGGGIKGGRVLGTAPSLDAGNLSLGDV
;
A
#
# COMPACT_ATOMS: atom_id res chain seq x y z
N LEU A 1 6.77 2.98 11.76
CA LEU A 1 5.46 2.81 12.37
C LEU A 1 4.51 2.14 11.39
N ALA A 2 3.83 1.08 11.79
CA ALA A 2 2.76 0.45 11.03
C ALA A 2 1.42 0.77 11.68
N VAL A 3 0.48 1.31 10.91
CA VAL A 3 -0.86 1.64 11.38
C VAL A 3 -1.89 1.17 10.37
N SER A 4 -3.03 0.69 10.84
CA SER A 4 -4.12 0.24 9.97
C SER A 4 -5.01 1.40 9.51
N SER A 5 -5.08 2.48 10.28
CA SER A 5 -5.79 3.72 9.93
C SER A 5 -5.36 4.84 10.87
N ILE A 6 -5.18 6.04 10.31
CA ILE A 6 -4.90 7.26 11.09
C ILE A 6 -6.08 7.58 12.01
N ASP A 7 -7.31 7.38 11.54
CA ASP A 7 -8.50 7.72 12.30
C ASP A 7 -8.74 6.81 13.51
N SER A 8 -8.31 5.56 13.44
CA SER A 8 -8.44 4.58 14.53
C SER A 8 -7.19 4.43 15.38
N PHE A 9 -6.09 5.08 15.00
CA PHE A 9 -4.83 4.99 15.75
C PHE A 9 -4.94 5.65 17.13
N ASP A 10 -4.66 4.90 18.18
CA ASP A 10 -4.65 5.38 19.56
C ASP A 10 -3.70 4.55 20.40
N LEU A 11 -2.91 5.23 21.26
CA LEU A 11 -1.98 4.58 22.20
C LEU A 11 -2.69 3.93 23.38
N ALA A 12 -3.92 4.32 23.65
CA ALA A 12 -4.72 3.80 24.77
C ALA A 12 -6.10 3.39 24.32
N VAL A 13 -6.31 2.12 24.13
CA VAL A 13 -7.56 1.53 23.69
C VAL A 13 -8.60 1.62 24.83
N TRP A 14 -9.83 2.13 24.57
CA TRP A 14 -11.03 1.91 25.43
C TRP A 14 -11.14 2.77 26.70
N SER A 15 -10.63 3.99 26.71
CA SER A 15 -10.66 4.82 27.92
C SER A 15 -11.02 6.29 27.63
N SER A 16 -11.40 7.02 28.67
CA SER A 16 -11.64 8.44 28.59
C SER A 16 -10.35 9.22 28.25
N SER A 17 -10.48 10.43 27.71
CA SER A 17 -9.34 11.29 27.35
C SER A 17 -8.35 11.51 28.50
N GLN A 18 -8.86 11.61 29.74
CA GLN A 18 -8.01 11.74 30.93
C GLN A 18 -7.16 10.49 31.21
N VAL A 19 -7.73 9.29 31.02
CA VAL A 19 -6.99 8.04 31.21
C VAL A 19 -5.95 7.89 30.12
N LYS A 20 -6.28 8.22 28.86
CA LYS A 20 -5.34 8.21 27.74
C LYS A 20 -4.11 9.08 28.00
N SER A 21 -4.32 10.32 28.42
CA SER A 21 -3.22 11.24 28.76
C SER A 21 -2.33 10.69 29.88
N ARG A 22 -2.93 10.11 30.92
CA ARG A 22 -2.15 9.51 32.02
C ARG A 22 -1.35 8.29 31.60
N VAL A 23 -1.94 7.43 30.75
CA VAL A 23 -1.24 6.26 30.20
C VAL A 23 -0.08 6.70 29.32
N GLN A 24 -0.30 7.68 28.45
CA GLN A 24 0.76 8.22 27.60
C GLN A 24 1.91 8.77 28.45
N THR A 25 1.64 9.63 29.44
CA THR A 25 2.66 10.18 30.33
C THR A 25 3.42 9.06 31.08
N ALA A 26 2.71 8.06 31.58
CA ALA A 26 3.35 6.95 32.28
C ALA A 26 4.27 6.12 31.36
N LEU A 27 3.87 5.91 30.10
CA LEU A 27 4.70 5.25 29.10
C LEU A 27 5.93 6.08 28.74
N GLU A 28 5.76 7.39 28.55
CA GLU A 28 6.87 8.31 28.26
C GLU A 28 7.89 8.32 29.41
N GLU A 29 7.43 8.37 30.64
CA GLU A 29 8.30 8.29 31.83
C GLU A 29 9.02 6.94 31.94
N MET A 30 8.30 5.84 31.75
CA MET A 30 8.86 4.48 31.81
C MET A 30 9.95 4.25 30.77
N TYR A 31 9.69 4.64 29.51
CA TYR A 31 10.63 4.44 28.44
C TYR A 31 11.72 5.52 28.38
N GLY A 32 11.44 6.74 28.86
CA GLY A 32 12.42 7.82 28.96
C GLY A 32 13.60 7.48 29.85
N GLY A 33 13.41 6.59 30.86
CA GLY A 33 14.46 6.07 31.72
C GLY A 33 15.17 4.81 31.26
N ALA A 34 14.76 4.21 30.13
CA ALA A 34 15.27 2.90 29.69
C ALA A 34 16.71 2.96 29.15
N GLY A 35 17.11 4.09 28.57
CA GLY A 35 18.42 4.28 27.91
C GLY A 35 18.56 3.59 26.55
N GLY A 36 19.55 4.04 25.76
CA GLY A 36 19.91 3.43 24.49
C GLY A 36 18.79 3.34 23.46
N GLN A 37 18.84 2.32 22.60
CA GLN A 37 17.92 2.13 21.48
C GLN A 37 16.45 2.04 21.88
N VAL A 38 16.15 1.52 23.06
CA VAL A 38 14.76 1.40 23.55
C VAL A 38 14.17 2.78 23.79
N GLN A 39 14.92 3.66 24.43
CA GLN A 39 14.49 5.04 24.69
C GLN A 39 14.31 5.82 23.37
N GLU A 40 15.27 5.71 22.44
CA GLU A 40 15.22 6.39 21.15
C GLU A 40 14.02 5.92 20.32
N THR A 41 13.76 4.61 20.28
CA THR A 41 12.62 4.05 19.54
C THR A 41 11.29 4.47 20.16
N ALA A 42 11.19 4.52 21.49
CA ALA A 42 10.00 4.96 22.18
C ALA A 42 9.72 6.44 21.91
N ALA A 43 10.73 7.31 22.00
CA ALA A 43 10.60 8.73 21.70
C ALA A 43 10.09 8.94 20.27
N ALA A 44 10.73 8.30 19.27
CA ALA A 44 10.28 8.38 17.88
C ALA A 44 8.84 7.86 17.68
N THR A 45 8.41 6.87 18.46
CA THR A 45 7.04 6.35 18.41
C THR A 45 6.03 7.37 18.96
N PHE A 46 6.32 8.03 20.06
CA PHE A 46 5.45 9.06 20.65
C PHE A 46 5.37 10.30 19.77
N ASP A 47 6.49 10.71 19.17
CA ASP A 47 6.52 11.80 18.19
C ASP A 47 5.63 11.48 16.98
N ALA A 48 5.77 10.28 16.41
CA ALA A 48 4.94 9.83 15.31
C ALA A 48 3.45 9.77 15.69
N ALA A 49 3.12 9.30 16.89
CA ALA A 49 1.75 9.29 17.39
C ALA A 49 1.15 10.70 17.48
N THR A 50 1.94 11.67 17.94
CA THR A 50 1.53 13.08 18.01
C THR A 50 1.27 13.64 16.62
N VAL A 51 2.16 13.37 15.66
CA VAL A 51 1.98 13.78 14.26
C VAL A 51 0.69 13.18 13.67
N LEU A 52 0.42 11.90 13.88
CA LEU A 52 -0.80 11.26 13.40
C LEU A 52 -2.07 11.89 14.00
N GLN A 53 -2.04 12.26 15.28
CA GLN A 53 -3.16 12.97 15.92
C GLN A 53 -3.40 14.35 15.30
N GLN A 54 -2.35 15.10 14.95
CA GLN A 54 -2.45 16.37 14.25
C GLN A 54 -3.03 16.20 12.85
N VAL A 55 -2.50 15.25 12.07
CA VAL A 55 -3.03 14.96 10.72
C VAL A 55 -4.51 14.59 10.77
N ARG A 56 -4.91 13.82 11.79
CA ARG A 56 -6.31 13.46 12.01
C ARG A 56 -7.20 14.68 12.28
N ALA A 57 -6.70 15.65 13.03
CA ALA A 57 -7.44 16.86 13.36
C ALA A 57 -7.56 17.83 12.18
N ASP A 58 -6.50 17.96 11.38
CA ASP A 58 -6.36 18.99 10.36
C ASP A 58 -6.85 18.55 8.96
N GLN A 59 -6.87 17.24 8.72
CA GLN A 59 -7.23 16.69 7.41
C GLN A 59 -8.51 15.85 7.52
N PRO A 60 -9.57 16.19 6.79
CA PRO A 60 -10.76 15.37 6.74
C PRO A 60 -10.42 13.97 6.20
N GLY A 61 -11.23 12.98 6.56
CA GLY A 61 -11.10 11.60 6.09
C GLY A 61 -11.08 11.48 4.57
N ALA A 62 -10.89 10.26 4.09
CA ALA A 62 -10.75 9.97 2.67
C ALA A 62 -11.85 10.57 1.81
N PRO A 63 -11.52 11.19 0.66
CA PRO A 63 -12.52 11.52 -0.33
C PRO A 63 -13.25 10.24 -0.79
N GLU A 64 -14.55 10.34 -1.10
CA GLU A 64 -15.38 9.21 -1.58
C GLU A 64 -14.93 8.61 -2.93
N THR A 65 -13.87 9.14 -3.52
CA THR A 65 -13.34 8.73 -4.84
C THR A 65 -12.48 7.47 -4.81
N TYR A 66 -12.05 7.00 -3.64
CA TYR A 66 -11.27 5.76 -3.54
C TYR A 66 -12.18 4.53 -3.54
N PRO A 67 -11.72 3.40 -4.09
CA PRO A 67 -12.42 2.13 -3.95
C PRO A 67 -12.64 1.77 -2.48
N ASP A 68 -13.81 1.20 -2.16
CA ASP A 68 -14.09 0.68 -0.82
C ASP A 68 -13.39 -0.67 -0.60
N SER A 69 -12.08 -0.62 -0.55
CA SER A 69 -11.19 -1.75 -0.32
C SER A 69 -10.08 -1.38 0.68
N THR A 70 -9.39 -2.37 1.20
CA THR A 70 -8.20 -2.13 2.04
C THR A 70 -7.14 -1.36 1.28
N TRP A 71 -6.97 -1.66 -0.01
CA TRP A 71 -6.08 -0.96 -0.92
C TRP A 71 -6.46 0.51 -1.06
N GLY A 72 -7.72 0.81 -1.42
CA GLY A 72 -8.20 2.18 -1.58
C GLY A 72 -8.07 2.99 -0.29
N ARG A 73 -8.46 2.42 0.84
CA ARG A 73 -8.30 3.06 2.15
C ARG A 73 -6.85 3.37 2.48
N GLY A 74 -5.94 2.41 2.27
CA GLY A 74 -4.52 2.61 2.54
C GLY A 74 -3.88 3.69 1.67
N LEU A 75 -4.21 3.75 0.38
CA LEU A 75 -3.75 4.82 -0.50
C LEU A 75 -4.25 6.19 -0.06
N SER A 76 -5.49 6.27 0.38
CA SER A 76 -6.08 7.49 0.94
C SER A 76 -5.33 7.97 2.18
N GLU A 77 -4.95 7.06 3.09
CA GLU A 77 -4.16 7.39 4.28
C GLU A 77 -2.76 7.90 3.90
N ILE A 78 -2.12 7.29 2.91
CA ILE A 78 -0.83 7.74 2.39
C ILE A 78 -0.95 9.14 1.77
N ALA A 79 -1.98 9.38 0.97
CA ALA A 79 -2.23 10.71 0.38
C ALA A 79 -2.45 11.78 1.46
N ARG A 80 -3.17 11.44 2.51
CA ARG A 80 -3.44 12.31 3.65
C ARG A 80 -2.15 12.72 4.36
N LEU A 81 -1.27 11.76 4.64
CA LEU A 81 0.06 12.02 5.23
C LEU A 81 0.94 12.87 4.31
N ALA A 82 0.96 12.54 3.01
CA ALA A 82 1.72 13.30 2.02
C ALA A 82 1.26 14.76 1.92
N LYS A 83 -0.06 15.00 1.95
CA LYS A 83 -0.63 16.37 1.91
C LYS A 83 -0.37 17.16 3.19
N ALA A 84 -0.31 16.49 4.33
CA ALA A 84 -0.01 17.11 5.61
C ALA A 84 1.46 17.56 5.76
N ASP A 85 2.33 17.14 4.85
CA ASP A 85 3.75 17.55 4.82
C ASP A 85 4.54 17.20 6.09
N VAL A 86 4.24 16.05 6.65
CA VAL A 86 4.82 15.59 7.92
C VAL A 86 6.14 14.83 7.76
N GLY A 87 6.81 14.99 6.63
CA GLY A 87 8.12 14.40 6.38
C GLY A 87 8.09 12.92 5.99
N VAL A 88 6.99 12.42 5.41
CA VAL A 88 6.94 11.06 4.87
C VAL A 88 7.78 10.98 3.61
N GLU A 89 8.82 10.15 3.64
CA GLU A 89 9.69 9.88 2.50
C GLU A 89 9.34 8.58 1.79
N VAL A 90 8.95 7.55 2.54
CA VAL A 90 8.60 6.22 2.03
C VAL A 90 7.35 5.72 2.70
N ALA A 91 6.43 5.19 1.92
CA ALA A 91 5.25 4.47 2.39
C ALA A 91 5.14 3.13 1.66
N CYS A 92 4.78 2.09 2.38
CA CYS A 92 4.53 0.76 1.84
C CYS A 92 3.09 0.35 2.12
N ILE A 93 2.47 -0.29 1.14
CA ILE A 93 1.11 -0.79 1.24
C ILE A 93 0.99 -2.09 0.45
N ASP A 94 0.31 -3.07 1.02
CA ASP A 94 0.06 -4.33 0.36
C ASP A 94 -1.30 -4.33 -0.34
N ILE A 95 -1.34 -4.96 -1.51
CA ILE A 95 -2.58 -5.31 -2.18
C ILE A 95 -2.63 -6.82 -2.35
N GLY A 96 -3.46 -7.49 -1.57
CA GLY A 96 -3.58 -8.93 -1.54
C GLY A 96 -4.44 -9.51 -2.67
N ASP A 97 -4.70 -10.81 -2.57
CA ASP A 97 -5.57 -11.59 -3.46
C ASP A 97 -5.09 -11.71 -4.91
N TRP A 98 -3.78 -11.66 -5.13
CA TRP A 98 -3.16 -11.94 -6.43
C TRP A 98 -2.69 -13.38 -6.59
N ASP A 99 -2.73 -14.17 -5.51
CA ASP A 99 -2.32 -15.58 -5.54
C ASP A 99 -3.44 -16.50 -6.03
N MET A 100 -3.79 -16.34 -7.30
CA MET A 100 -4.98 -16.92 -7.93
C MET A 100 -4.67 -18.30 -8.54
N HIS A 101 -4.51 -19.32 -7.70
CA HIS A 101 -4.28 -20.70 -8.13
C HIS A 101 -5.53 -21.40 -8.67
N ALA A 102 -6.72 -20.86 -8.46
CA ALA A 102 -7.97 -21.41 -8.94
C ALA A 102 -8.94 -20.28 -9.33
N GLY A 103 -9.76 -20.51 -10.33
CA GLY A 103 -10.87 -19.63 -10.69
C GLY A 103 -10.46 -18.21 -11.04
N LEU A 104 -9.32 -18.02 -11.70
CA LEU A 104 -8.82 -16.71 -12.14
C LEU A 104 -9.86 -15.95 -12.98
N GLY A 105 -10.54 -16.68 -13.85
CA GLY A 105 -11.53 -16.18 -14.79
C GLY A 105 -10.91 -15.52 -16.02
N ALA A 106 -11.73 -15.31 -17.05
CA ALA A 106 -11.29 -14.68 -18.27
C ALA A 106 -11.11 -13.17 -18.06
N ALA A 107 -10.06 -12.60 -18.63
CA ALA A 107 -9.79 -11.15 -18.54
C ALA A 107 -10.87 -10.29 -19.22
N THR A 108 -11.67 -10.90 -20.11
CA THR A 108 -12.82 -10.27 -20.79
C THR A 108 -14.10 -10.29 -19.93
N ASP A 109 -14.12 -11.07 -18.86
CA ASP A 109 -15.24 -11.10 -17.92
C ASP A 109 -14.95 -10.08 -16.78
N GLU A 110 -15.70 -9.00 -16.77
CA GLU A 110 -15.58 -7.93 -15.75
C GLU A 110 -15.85 -8.41 -14.32
N GLN A 111 -16.58 -9.52 -14.15
CA GLN A 111 -16.89 -10.11 -12.86
C GLN A 111 -15.88 -11.17 -12.44
N ALA A 112 -14.96 -11.55 -13.32
CA ALA A 112 -13.87 -12.46 -12.98
C ALA A 112 -13.01 -11.91 -11.84
N TRP A 113 -12.43 -12.80 -11.05
CA TRP A 113 -11.59 -12.43 -9.90
C TRP A 113 -10.44 -11.51 -10.33
N PHE A 114 -9.70 -11.92 -11.36
CA PHE A 114 -8.61 -11.09 -11.90
C PHE A 114 -9.08 -9.69 -12.31
N SER A 115 -10.18 -9.60 -13.05
CA SER A 115 -10.68 -8.32 -13.56
C SER A 115 -11.10 -7.38 -12.45
N ARG A 116 -11.77 -7.90 -11.41
CA ARG A 116 -12.12 -7.10 -10.23
C ARG A 116 -10.88 -6.60 -9.48
N ARG A 117 -9.87 -7.46 -9.33
CA ARG A 117 -8.63 -7.10 -8.64
C ARG A 117 -7.83 -6.05 -9.42
N ALA A 118 -7.73 -6.24 -10.73
CA ALA A 118 -7.07 -5.27 -11.61
C ALA A 118 -7.78 -3.92 -11.64
N ARG A 119 -9.12 -3.93 -11.59
CA ARG A 119 -9.92 -2.71 -11.50
C ARG A 119 -9.67 -2.00 -10.17
N ASP A 120 -9.79 -2.67 -9.04
CA ASP A 120 -9.53 -2.10 -7.70
C ASP A 120 -8.14 -1.45 -7.64
N PHE A 121 -7.12 -2.15 -8.15
CA PHE A 121 -5.77 -1.63 -8.27
C PHE A 121 -5.69 -0.35 -9.11
N ALA A 122 -6.29 -0.36 -10.31
CA ALA A 122 -6.23 0.76 -11.24
C ALA A 122 -7.02 1.98 -10.74
N GLU A 123 -8.22 1.76 -10.22
CA GLU A 123 -9.08 2.81 -9.66
C GLU A 123 -8.43 3.44 -8.42
N GLY A 124 -7.82 2.63 -7.55
CA GLY A 124 -7.07 3.13 -6.41
C GLY A 124 -5.91 4.05 -6.81
N LEU A 125 -5.10 3.64 -7.79
CA LEU A 125 -4.00 4.47 -8.30
C LEU A 125 -4.50 5.76 -8.99
N ALA A 126 -5.59 5.70 -9.72
CA ALA A 126 -6.19 6.87 -10.36
C ALA A 126 -6.70 7.88 -9.31
N ALA A 127 -7.39 7.40 -8.28
CA ALA A 127 -7.83 8.20 -7.16
C ALA A 127 -6.65 8.82 -6.40
N PHE A 128 -5.61 8.03 -6.12
CA PHE A 128 -4.40 8.49 -5.43
C PHE A 128 -3.69 9.62 -6.19
N ARG A 129 -3.50 9.45 -7.50
CA ARG A 129 -2.94 10.51 -8.35
C ARG A 129 -3.78 11.80 -8.28
N THR A 130 -5.09 11.67 -8.36
CA THR A 130 -6.01 12.81 -8.32
C THR A 130 -5.96 13.53 -6.98
N ASP A 131 -5.97 12.76 -5.90
CA ASP A 131 -5.96 13.27 -4.53
C ASP A 131 -4.63 13.95 -4.15
N LEU A 132 -3.50 13.45 -4.64
CA LEU A 132 -2.19 14.09 -4.44
C LEU A 132 -2.06 15.45 -5.14
N GLY A 133 -2.77 15.68 -6.24
CA GLY A 133 -2.67 16.92 -6.99
C GLY A 133 -1.22 17.26 -7.38
N ASP A 134 -0.76 18.46 -7.01
CA ASP A 134 0.59 18.93 -7.33
C ASP A 134 1.71 18.08 -6.71
N ARG A 135 1.43 17.40 -5.59
CA ARG A 135 2.42 16.49 -4.96
C ARG A 135 2.73 15.26 -5.81
N TRP A 136 1.88 14.94 -6.78
CA TRP A 136 2.18 13.89 -7.74
C TRP A 136 3.49 14.14 -8.51
N ALA A 137 3.86 15.41 -8.73
CA ALA A 137 5.10 15.76 -9.44
C ALA A 137 6.37 15.23 -8.76
N THR A 138 6.34 15.07 -7.43
CA THR A 138 7.46 14.58 -6.61
C THR A 138 7.22 13.18 -6.04
N THR A 139 6.11 12.54 -6.39
CA THR A 139 5.75 11.20 -5.93
C THR A 139 6.16 10.15 -6.96
N THR A 140 6.76 9.06 -6.49
CA THR A 140 7.03 7.87 -7.29
C THR A 140 6.37 6.65 -6.65
N VAL A 141 5.58 5.94 -7.42
CA VAL A 141 4.96 4.67 -7.04
C VAL A 141 5.67 3.54 -7.76
N VAL A 142 6.09 2.53 -7.02
CA VAL A 142 6.70 1.31 -7.56
C VAL A 142 5.89 0.12 -7.06
N THR A 143 5.45 -0.73 -8.00
CA THR A 143 4.82 -2.00 -7.63
C THR A 143 5.86 -3.11 -7.63
N MET A 144 5.77 -4.00 -6.66
CA MET A 144 6.63 -5.18 -6.56
C MET A 144 5.78 -6.40 -6.27
N SER A 145 6.21 -7.56 -6.76
CA SER A 145 5.59 -8.85 -6.48
C SER A 145 6.66 -9.81 -5.97
N GLU A 146 6.31 -10.68 -5.03
CA GLU A 146 7.20 -11.71 -4.50
C GLU A 146 7.35 -12.91 -5.43
N PHE A 147 6.45 -13.10 -6.37
CA PHE A 147 6.50 -14.18 -7.36
C PHE A 147 5.98 -13.71 -8.72
N GLY A 148 6.32 -14.47 -9.76
CA GLY A 148 5.72 -14.38 -11.08
C GLY A 148 4.65 -15.45 -11.29
N ARG A 149 4.09 -15.51 -12.50
CA ARG A 149 3.07 -16.50 -12.87
C ARG A 149 3.49 -17.27 -14.11
N ARG A 150 3.09 -18.53 -14.15
CA ARG A 150 3.21 -19.35 -15.36
C ARG A 150 2.22 -18.84 -16.42
N VAL A 151 2.61 -18.98 -17.69
CA VAL A 151 1.76 -18.59 -18.82
C VAL A 151 0.54 -19.50 -18.95
N ALA A 152 0.72 -20.80 -18.69
CA ALA A 152 -0.34 -21.77 -18.86
C ALA A 152 -1.32 -21.77 -17.68
N GLU A 153 -2.61 -21.85 -18.00
CA GLU A 153 -3.65 -22.16 -17.02
C GLU A 153 -3.45 -23.56 -16.44
N ASN A 154 -3.63 -23.70 -15.13
CA ASN A 154 -3.57 -24.96 -14.44
C ASN A 154 -4.92 -25.71 -14.42
N GLY A 155 -4.94 -26.94 -13.88
CA GLY A 155 -6.14 -27.78 -13.83
C GLY A 155 -7.29 -27.23 -12.97
N SER A 156 -7.09 -26.13 -12.25
CA SER A 156 -8.08 -25.46 -11.39
C SER A 156 -8.57 -24.13 -11.96
N ALA A 157 -8.33 -23.87 -13.25
CA ALA A 157 -8.66 -22.62 -13.93
C ALA A 157 -8.01 -21.39 -13.25
N GLY A 158 -6.79 -21.53 -12.79
CA GLY A 158 -5.93 -20.48 -12.27
C GLY A 158 -4.54 -20.59 -12.88
N THR A 159 -3.54 -19.93 -12.28
CA THR A 159 -2.14 -20.03 -12.70
C THR A 159 -1.24 -20.33 -11.51
N ASP A 160 -0.26 -21.20 -11.72
CA ASP A 160 0.74 -21.49 -10.71
C ASP A 160 1.85 -20.44 -10.70
N HIS A 161 2.67 -20.43 -9.65
CA HIS A 161 3.82 -19.54 -9.56
C HIS A 161 4.80 -19.82 -10.71
N GLY A 162 5.37 -18.75 -11.22
CA GLY A 162 6.39 -18.74 -12.26
C GLY A 162 7.45 -17.67 -11.98
N GLN A 163 8.32 -17.42 -12.94
CA GLN A 163 9.44 -16.50 -12.79
C GLN A 163 9.09 -15.09 -13.32
N GLY A 164 8.29 -15.01 -14.38
CA GLY A 164 7.97 -13.76 -15.05
C GLY A 164 6.92 -12.94 -14.29
N ASN A 165 7.24 -11.67 -14.04
CA ASN A 165 6.27 -10.68 -13.56
C ASN A 165 6.51 -9.32 -14.21
N THR A 166 5.63 -8.37 -13.91
CA THR A 166 5.73 -7.00 -14.38
C THR A 166 5.68 -6.04 -13.22
N MET A 167 6.62 -5.09 -13.20
CA MET A 167 6.62 -3.97 -12.26
C MET A 167 6.12 -2.72 -12.96
N PHE A 168 5.31 -1.94 -12.28
CA PHE A 168 4.91 -0.61 -12.72
C PHE A 168 5.71 0.45 -11.96
N VAL A 169 6.17 1.46 -12.70
CA VAL A 169 6.78 2.66 -12.11
C VAL A 169 5.98 3.85 -12.61
N LEU A 170 5.32 4.54 -11.68
CA LEU A 170 4.45 5.68 -11.98
C LEU A 170 4.88 6.90 -11.17
N GLY A 171 4.63 8.09 -11.68
CA GLY A 171 4.92 9.32 -10.96
C GLY A 171 5.08 10.51 -11.90
N GLY A 172 4.94 11.72 -11.36
CA GLY A 172 5.04 12.94 -12.16
C GLY A 172 6.43 13.17 -12.76
N GLY A 173 7.49 12.72 -12.09
CA GLY A 173 8.88 12.78 -12.57
C GLY A 173 9.30 11.65 -13.51
N ILE A 174 8.43 10.67 -13.75
CA ILE A 174 8.76 9.47 -14.53
C ILE A 174 8.55 9.72 -16.03
N LYS A 175 9.56 9.40 -16.83
CA LYS A 175 9.45 9.38 -18.30
C LYS A 175 8.71 8.11 -18.74
N GLY A 176 7.40 8.10 -18.55
CA GLY A 176 6.52 6.96 -18.81
C GLY A 176 6.26 6.69 -20.29
N GLY A 177 5.22 5.89 -20.56
CA GLY A 177 4.77 5.53 -21.91
C GLY A 177 5.68 4.51 -22.62
N ARG A 178 6.45 3.72 -21.88
CA ARG A 178 7.38 2.72 -22.42
C ARG A 178 7.48 1.50 -21.53
N VAL A 179 7.80 0.37 -22.13
CA VAL A 179 8.19 -0.86 -21.46
C VAL A 179 9.70 -0.97 -21.50
N LEU A 180 10.32 -1.30 -20.36
CA LEU A 180 11.75 -1.54 -20.23
C LEU A 180 11.99 -3.03 -19.99
N GLY A 181 13.06 -3.56 -20.59
CA GLY A 181 13.40 -4.98 -20.53
C GLY A 181 13.07 -5.70 -21.84
N THR A 182 13.44 -6.96 -21.87
CA THR A 182 13.08 -7.84 -22.99
C THR A 182 11.79 -8.57 -22.64
N ALA A 183 10.72 -8.29 -23.36
CA ALA A 183 9.50 -9.07 -23.20
C ALA A 183 9.77 -10.50 -23.68
N PRO A 184 9.55 -11.51 -22.83
CA PRO A 184 9.71 -12.91 -23.27
C PRO A 184 8.64 -13.26 -24.30
N SER A 185 8.94 -14.18 -25.20
CA SER A 185 7.91 -14.78 -26.02
C SER A 185 7.02 -15.67 -25.16
N LEU A 186 5.70 -15.49 -25.29
CA LEU A 186 4.71 -16.33 -24.62
C LEU A 186 4.36 -17.61 -25.41
N ASP A 187 5.04 -17.85 -26.56
CA ASP A 187 4.85 -19.06 -27.35
C ASP A 187 5.40 -20.29 -26.58
N ALA A 188 4.61 -21.34 -26.53
CA ALA A 188 4.94 -22.54 -25.75
C ALA A 188 6.32 -23.14 -26.03
N GLY A 189 6.82 -23.02 -27.28
CA GLY A 189 8.14 -23.48 -27.67
C GLY A 189 9.31 -22.65 -27.14
N ASN A 190 9.06 -21.46 -26.64
CA ASN A 190 10.06 -20.53 -26.14
C ASN A 190 10.05 -20.42 -24.61
N LEU A 191 9.11 -21.07 -23.95
CA LEU A 191 9.02 -21.05 -22.50
C LEU A 191 10.04 -22.02 -21.88
N SER A 192 10.81 -21.54 -20.90
CA SER A 192 11.71 -22.41 -20.12
C SER A 192 10.90 -23.21 -19.11
N LEU A 193 10.83 -24.53 -19.27
CA LEU A 193 10.05 -25.43 -18.41
C LEU A 193 8.55 -25.07 -18.33
N GLY A 194 7.99 -24.44 -19.37
CA GLY A 194 6.61 -23.95 -19.39
C GLY A 194 6.40 -22.63 -18.66
N ASP A 195 7.47 -21.87 -18.47
CA ASP A 195 7.50 -20.60 -17.76
C ASP A 195 8.32 -19.54 -18.51
N VAL A 196 8.17 -18.29 -18.16
CA VAL A 196 8.91 -17.13 -18.71
C VAL A 196 10.03 -16.68 -17.81
#